data_d883b2bda3d803c0c8d04298d7f66931
#
_entry.id   d883b2bda3d803c0c8d04298d7f66931
#
_cell.length_a   1.000
_cell.length_b   1.000
_cell.length_c   1.000
_cell.angle_alpha   90.00
_cell.angle_beta   90.00
_cell.angle_gamma   90.00
#
_symmetry.space_group_name_H-M   'P 1'
#
loop_
_entity.id
_entity.type
_entity.pdbx_description
1 polymer ?
#
loop_
_entity_poly.entity_id
_entity_poly.type
_entity_poly.pdbx_seq_one_letter_code
_entity_poly.pdbx_strand_id
1 'polypeptide(L)'
;YSAATLIFAAGSVRRMQKYAWVMIHEGSEDVEGNASAIKYTAKHMERTENHWNSIMQELTGTDSKVWEKLNEKDTYLNAEECIKLNLATEII
;
A
#
# COMPACT_ATOMS: atom_id res chain seq x y z
N TYR A 1 -3.49 -3.19 1.76
CA TYR A 1 -2.07 -3.17 1.41
C TYR A 1 -1.59 -4.54 0.94
N SER A 2 -0.43 -4.59 0.31
CA SER A 2 0.12 -5.81 -0.24
C SER A 2 1.61 -5.94 0.09
N ALA A 3 2.04 -7.12 0.54
CA ALA A 3 3.45 -7.41 0.77
C ALA A 3 4.25 -7.33 -0.54
N ALA A 4 3.65 -7.72 -1.66
CA ALA A 4 4.30 -7.62 -2.98
C ALA A 4 4.62 -6.16 -3.34
N THR A 5 3.77 -5.22 -2.99
CA THR A 5 4.01 -3.79 -3.21
C THR A 5 5.21 -3.31 -2.40
N LEU A 6 5.35 -3.75 -1.15
CA LEU A 6 6.52 -3.42 -0.31
C LEU A 6 7.81 -3.99 -0.89
N ILE A 7 7.79 -5.22 -1.37
CA ILE A 7 8.95 -5.85 -1.99
C ILE A 7 9.38 -5.09 -3.24
N PHE A 8 8.44 -4.72 -4.08
CA PHE A 8 8.70 -3.90 -5.26
C PHE A 8 9.27 -2.54 -4.89
N ALA A 9 8.66 -1.85 -3.93
CA ALA A 9 9.08 -0.52 -3.48
C ALA A 9 10.46 -0.52 -2.80
N ALA A 10 10.90 -1.65 -2.24
CA ALA A 10 12.22 -1.77 -1.61
C ALA A 10 13.37 -1.77 -2.62
N GLY A 11 13.11 -2.01 -3.90
CA GLY A 11 14.13 -1.96 -4.93
C GLY A 11 14.56 -0.52 -5.24
N SER A 12 15.86 -0.32 -5.54
CA SER A 12 16.38 1.00 -5.91
C SER A 12 16.03 1.39 -7.36
N VAL A 13 15.88 0.41 -8.24
CA VAL A 13 15.43 0.59 -9.63
C VAL A 13 14.17 -0.24 -9.78
N ARG A 14 13.06 0.43 -10.05
CA ARG A 14 11.74 -0.20 -10.10
C ARG A 14 11.15 0.02 -11.49
N ARG A 15 11.27 -0.99 -12.33
CA ARG A 15 10.81 -0.95 -13.72
C ARG A 15 9.41 -1.53 -13.84
N MET A 16 8.62 -0.87 -14.64
CA MET A 16 7.24 -1.27 -14.88
C MET A 16 6.94 -1.24 -16.37
N GLN A 17 6.26 -2.27 -16.88
CA GLN A 17 5.82 -2.29 -18.26
C GLN A 17 4.77 -1.21 -18.50
N LYS A 18 4.79 -0.61 -19.69
CA LYS A 18 3.93 0.50 -20.09
C LYS A 18 2.44 0.26 -19.83
N TYR A 19 1.96 -0.97 -20.03
CA TYR A 19 0.55 -1.31 -19.88
C TYR A 19 0.24 -2.09 -18.60
N ALA A 20 1.19 -2.20 -17.69
CA ALA A 20 0.99 -2.88 -16.42
C ALA A 20 0.17 -2.02 -15.45
N TRP A 21 -0.46 -2.68 -14.50
CA TRP A 21 -1.25 -2.05 -13.44
C TRP A 21 -0.78 -2.55 -12.09
N VAL A 22 -0.83 -1.67 -11.10
CA VAL A 22 -0.64 -2.03 -9.69
C VAL A 22 -1.97 -1.82 -8.99
N MET A 23 -2.39 -2.80 -8.20
CA MET A 23 -3.56 -2.67 -7.33
C MET A 23 -3.10 -2.51 -5.89
N ILE A 24 -3.57 -1.44 -5.27
CA ILE A 24 -3.48 -1.26 -3.83
C ILE A 24 -4.86 -1.56 -3.28
N HIS A 25 -4.95 -2.56 -2.41
CA HIS A 25 -6.23 -2.98 -1.89
C HIS A 25 -6.35 -2.71 -0.40
N GLU A 26 -7.58 -2.46 0.02
CA GLU A 26 -7.92 -2.32 1.43
C GLU A 26 -7.64 -3.64 2.15
N GLY A 27 -6.93 -3.54 3.28
CA GLY A 27 -6.73 -4.71 4.14
C GLY A 27 -8.04 -5.13 4.78
N SER A 28 -8.31 -6.43 4.78
CA SER A 28 -9.48 -6.99 5.43
C SER A 28 -9.12 -8.23 6.22
N GLU A 29 -9.87 -8.49 7.28
CA GLU A 29 -9.68 -9.62 8.16
C GLU A 29 -11.02 -10.05 8.74
N ASP A 30 -11.31 -11.33 8.69
CA ASP A 30 -12.50 -11.90 9.32
C ASP A 30 -12.27 -12.00 10.82
N VAL A 31 -13.19 -11.44 11.60
CA VAL A 31 -13.08 -11.41 13.06
C VAL A 31 -14.29 -12.07 13.69
N GLU A 32 -14.03 -13.08 14.52
CA GLU A 32 -15.03 -13.74 15.34
C GLU A 32 -14.69 -13.55 16.81
N GLY A 33 -15.70 -13.55 17.66
CA GLY A 33 -15.53 -13.46 19.09
C GLY A 33 -16.36 -12.36 19.75
N ASN A 34 -16.00 -12.02 20.99
CA ASN A 34 -16.68 -10.99 21.75
C ASN A 34 -16.23 -9.57 21.34
N ALA A 35 -16.90 -8.56 21.90
CA ALA A 35 -16.63 -7.15 21.60
C ALA A 35 -15.18 -6.76 21.87
N SER A 36 -14.55 -7.30 22.91
CA SER A 36 -13.16 -7.01 23.26
C SER A 36 -12.20 -7.55 22.20
N ALA A 37 -12.43 -8.77 21.72
CA ALA A 37 -11.62 -9.38 20.65
C ALA A 37 -11.75 -8.62 19.35
N ILE A 38 -12.96 -8.20 19.00
CA ILE A 38 -13.22 -7.40 17.78
C ILE A 38 -12.51 -6.05 17.86
N LYS A 39 -12.58 -5.37 19.00
CA LYS A 39 -11.89 -4.08 19.21
C LYS A 39 -10.37 -4.24 19.14
N TYR A 40 -9.83 -5.29 19.72
CA TYR A 40 -8.40 -5.55 19.68
C TYR A 40 -7.91 -5.77 18.24
N THR A 41 -8.64 -6.59 17.47
CA THR A 41 -8.30 -6.84 16.08
C THR A 41 -8.39 -5.58 15.23
N ALA A 42 -9.42 -4.76 15.42
CA ALA A 42 -9.57 -3.49 14.71
C ALA A 42 -8.40 -2.54 14.97
N LYS A 43 -7.95 -2.44 16.23
CA LYS A 43 -6.77 -1.64 16.59
C LYS A 43 -5.49 -2.17 15.95
N HIS A 44 -5.33 -3.48 15.91
CA HIS A 44 -4.17 -4.11 15.28
C HIS A 44 -4.15 -3.85 13.77
N MET A 45 -5.28 -3.94 13.10
CA MET A 45 -5.40 -3.64 11.67
C MET A 45 -5.03 -2.19 11.37
N GLU A 46 -5.54 -1.25 12.15
CA GLU A 46 -5.19 0.18 12.03
C GLU A 46 -3.70 0.41 12.23
N ARG A 47 -3.11 -0.20 13.24
CA ARG A 47 -1.68 -0.11 13.53
C ARG A 47 -0.84 -0.67 12.39
N THR A 48 -1.23 -1.81 11.83
CA THR A 48 -0.54 -2.45 10.69
C THR A 48 -0.62 -1.58 9.44
N GLU A 49 -1.78 -1.01 9.17
CA GLU A 49 -2.00 -0.12 8.04
C GLU A 49 -1.17 1.15 8.15
N ASN A 50 -1.13 1.78 9.32
CA ASN A 50 -0.31 2.96 9.58
C ASN A 50 1.18 2.65 9.41
N HIS A 51 1.60 1.48 9.85
CA HIS A 51 2.98 1.02 9.69
C HIS A 51 3.34 0.85 8.21
N TRP A 52 2.45 0.22 7.42
CA TRP A 52 2.64 0.07 5.99
C TRP A 52 2.75 1.42 5.27
N ASN A 53 1.87 2.36 5.61
CA ASN A 53 1.89 3.71 5.03
C ASN A 53 3.20 4.43 5.33
N SER A 54 3.74 4.28 6.54
CA SER A 54 5.02 4.86 6.95
C SER A 54 6.19 4.25 6.18
N ILE A 55 6.18 2.94 5.97
CA ILE A 55 7.20 2.24 5.18
C ILE A 55 7.15 2.72 3.73
N MET A 56 5.97 2.85 3.16
CA MET A 56 5.81 3.34 1.79
C MET A 56 6.33 4.76 1.64
N GLN A 57 6.10 5.64 2.62
CA GLN A 57 6.68 6.97 2.63
C GLN A 57 8.21 6.93 2.63
N GLU A 58 8.80 6.09 3.46
CA GLU A 58 10.24 5.94 3.54
C GLU A 58 10.85 5.44 2.23
N LEU A 59 10.23 4.44 1.61
CA LEU A 59 10.74 3.82 0.38
C LEU A 59 10.52 4.67 -0.87
N THR A 60 9.43 5.41 -0.95
CA THR A 60 9.06 6.16 -2.17
C THR A 60 9.26 7.67 -2.05
N GLY A 61 9.32 8.20 -0.84
CA GLY A 61 9.34 9.65 -0.60
C GLY A 61 7.96 10.31 -0.71
N THR A 62 6.93 9.56 -1.08
CA THR A 62 5.56 10.05 -1.14
C THR A 62 4.95 10.03 0.25
N ASP A 63 4.29 11.12 0.66
CA ASP A 63 3.72 11.29 2.00
C ASP A 63 2.80 10.12 2.40
N SER A 64 2.91 9.68 3.64
CA SER A 64 2.10 8.60 4.18
C SER A 64 0.59 8.84 4.07
N LYS A 65 0.15 10.10 4.09
CA LYS A 65 -1.26 10.46 3.92
C LYS A 65 -1.79 10.15 2.53
N VAL A 66 -0.94 10.22 1.51
CA VAL A 66 -1.30 9.83 0.15
C VAL A 66 -1.56 8.33 0.10
N TRP A 67 -0.69 7.54 0.70
CA TRP A 67 -0.86 6.08 0.79
C TRP A 67 -2.07 5.70 1.62
N GLU A 68 -2.33 6.39 2.73
CA GLU A 68 -3.52 6.21 3.55
C GLU A 68 -4.80 6.38 2.73
N LYS A 69 -4.86 7.44 1.92
CA LYS A 69 -6.01 7.71 1.07
C LYS A 69 -6.20 6.65 -0.02
N LEU A 70 -5.11 6.17 -0.60
CA LEU A 70 -5.15 5.11 -1.62
C LEU A 70 -5.61 3.76 -1.04
N ASN A 71 -5.39 3.54 0.26
CA ASN A 71 -5.81 2.33 0.97
C ASN A 71 -7.27 2.34 1.44
N GLU A 72 -7.99 3.44 1.31
CA GLU A 72 -9.40 3.53 1.72
C GLU A 72 -10.31 2.61 0.91
N LYS A 73 -9.89 2.25 -0.28
CA LYS A 73 -10.59 1.34 -1.19
C LYS A 73 -9.59 0.69 -2.13
N ASP A 74 -10.02 -0.33 -2.85
CA ASP A 74 -9.21 -0.93 -3.91
C ASP A 74 -8.91 0.13 -4.97
N THR A 75 -7.63 0.40 -5.19
CA THR A 75 -7.16 1.43 -6.10
C THR A 75 -6.24 0.80 -7.14
N TYR A 76 -6.51 1.10 -8.40
CA TYR A 76 -5.70 0.64 -9.52
C TYR A 76 -4.86 1.79 -10.04
N LEU A 77 -3.55 1.56 -10.17
CA LEU A 77 -2.60 2.55 -10.64
C LEU A 77 -1.96 2.05 -11.94
N ASN A 78 -2.00 2.86 -12.99
CA ASN A 78 -1.29 2.58 -14.21
C ASN A 78 0.20 2.94 -14.07
N ALA A 79 1.00 2.69 -15.12
CA ALA A 79 2.43 2.92 -15.07
C ALA A 79 2.78 4.41 -14.81
N GLU A 80 2.08 5.33 -15.44
CA GLU A 80 2.33 6.77 -15.26
C GLU A 80 2.01 7.24 -13.85
N GLU A 81 0.92 6.75 -13.29
CA GLU A 81 0.53 7.05 -11.90
C GLU A 81 1.55 6.48 -10.90
N CYS A 82 2.09 5.30 -11.17
CA CYS A 82 3.15 4.73 -10.35
C CYS A 82 4.43 5.57 -10.41
N ILE A 83 4.78 6.13 -11.57
CA ILE A 83 5.91 7.05 -11.69
C ILE A 83 5.69 8.31 -10.86
N LYS A 84 4.49 8.90 -10.91
CA LYS A 84 4.16 10.11 -10.14
C LYS A 84 4.28 9.89 -8.63
N LEU A 85 3.92 8.71 -8.16
CA LEU A 85 4.02 8.35 -6.74
C LEU A 85 5.42 7.86 -6.37
N ASN A 86 6.34 7.81 -7.32
CA ASN A 86 7.66 7.20 -7.17
C ASN A 86 7.60 5.74 -6.72
N LEU A 87 6.50 5.07 -6.96
CA LEU A 87 6.39 3.62 -6.77
C LEU A 87 7.17 2.88 -7.85
N ALA A 88 7.15 3.38 -9.08
CA ALA A 88 8.02 2.94 -10.16
C ALA A 88 9.00 4.05 -10.53
N THR A 89 10.20 3.68 -10.99
CA THR A 89 11.24 4.62 -11.40
C THR A 89 11.40 4.70 -12.92
N GLU A 90 10.99 3.67 -13.63
CA GLU A 90 11.09 3.59 -15.10
C GLU A 90 9.88 2.86 -15.69
N ILE A 91 9.49 3.29 -16.88
CA ILE A 91 8.53 2.56 -17.73
C ILE A 91 9.31 1.93 -18.88
N ILE A 92 9.09 0.66 -19.09
CA ILE A 92 9.75 -0.09 -20.15
C ILE A 92 8.77 -0.60 -21.20
#